data_4fb917d102c8c992005d907599a06c74
#
_entry.id   4fb917d102c8c992005d907599a06c74
#
_cell.length_a   1.000
_cell.length_b   1.000
_cell.length_c   1.000
_cell.angle_alpha   90.00
_cell.angle_beta   90.00
_cell.angle_gamma   90.00
#
_symmetry.space_group_name_H-M   'P 1'
#
loop_
_entity.id
_entity.type
_entity.pdbx_description
1 polymer ?
#
loop_
_entity_poly.entity_id
_entity_poly.type
_entity_poly.pdbx_seq_one_letter_code
_entity_poly.pdbx_strand_id
1 'polypeptide(L)'
;PTGTRVIAEEVSANAYGEVVWIKETSEEGQLSFELPAQSVMLLTIPICSNATKTLVATADATVKAGANSEKNFGKAKVMNIEMNASRANGNQVSYLKFDLSGMNKEVMNAAILRLYGSSSTKSPYRFHVYALDNSNWDESTLNWKNAPNLEKDQVRVTDVGNAAHVAGEIVVTETASWHQLDVTSLIRKCRQSEITFVLIREVRQLGDDSDNNKNSSFGTRESVNKPVLIAW
;
A
#
# COMPACT_ATOMS: atom_id res chain seq x y z
N PRO A 1 -25.91 -12.83 5.54
CA PRO A 1 -25.52 -13.81 4.52
C PRO A 1 -24.18 -14.44 4.87
N THR A 2 -24.01 -15.71 4.58
CA THR A 2 -22.80 -16.47 4.77
C THR A 2 -21.68 -15.91 3.90
N GLY A 3 -20.45 -15.79 4.45
CA GLY A 3 -19.30 -15.29 3.70
C GLY A 3 -19.30 -13.78 3.44
N THR A 4 -20.19 -13.02 4.08
CA THR A 4 -20.13 -11.55 4.00
C THR A 4 -18.86 -11.06 4.67
N ARG A 5 -18.03 -10.35 3.94
CA ARG A 5 -16.84 -9.70 4.50
C ARG A 5 -17.21 -8.45 5.27
N VAL A 6 -16.60 -8.28 6.41
CA VAL A 6 -16.78 -7.12 7.29
C VAL A 6 -15.43 -6.45 7.48
N ILE A 7 -15.41 -5.14 7.31
CA ILE A 7 -14.22 -4.30 7.54
C ILE A 7 -14.38 -3.68 8.92
N ALA A 8 -13.30 -3.70 9.71
CA ALA A 8 -13.22 -2.95 10.95
C ALA A 8 -12.18 -1.85 10.84
N GLU A 9 -12.60 -0.65 11.18
CA GLU A 9 -11.75 0.53 11.27
C GLU A 9 -11.63 0.95 12.73
N GLU A 10 -10.42 1.21 13.18
CA GLU A 10 -10.19 1.71 14.52
C GLU A 10 -10.34 3.24 14.57
N VAL A 11 -11.04 3.72 15.58
CA VAL A 11 -11.10 5.14 15.94
C VAL A 11 -10.54 5.28 17.34
N SER A 12 -9.27 5.65 17.43
CA SER A 12 -8.58 5.88 18.70
C SER A 12 -7.72 7.15 18.63
N ALA A 13 -7.10 7.52 19.74
CA ALA A 13 -6.18 8.67 19.76
C ALA A 13 -4.96 8.48 18.82
N ASN A 14 -4.64 7.25 18.46
CA ASN A 14 -3.47 6.90 17.65
C ASN A 14 -3.81 6.43 16.24
N ALA A 15 -5.08 6.10 15.97
CA ALA A 15 -5.55 5.63 14.67
C ALA A 15 -6.97 6.17 14.40
N TYR A 16 -7.18 6.74 13.23
CA TYR A 16 -8.49 7.21 12.79
C TYR A 16 -8.74 6.71 11.37
N GLY A 17 -9.78 5.88 11.23
CA GLY A 17 -10.13 5.28 9.95
C GLY A 17 -9.11 4.27 9.43
N GLU A 18 -8.24 3.74 10.29
CA GLU A 18 -7.31 2.68 9.93
C GLU A 18 -8.03 1.33 9.90
N VAL A 19 -7.92 0.62 8.78
CA VAL A 19 -8.50 -0.72 8.67
C VAL A 19 -7.66 -1.70 9.47
N VAL A 20 -8.19 -2.13 10.63
CA VAL A 20 -7.47 -3.02 11.55
C VAL A 20 -7.63 -4.49 11.19
N TRP A 21 -8.76 -4.88 10.57
CA TRP A 21 -8.94 -6.23 10.04
C TRP A 21 -10.09 -6.34 9.03
N ILE A 22 -10.06 -7.39 8.23
CA ILE A 22 -11.18 -7.84 7.40
C ILE A 22 -11.46 -9.28 7.78
N LYS A 23 -12.72 -9.59 8.12
CA LYS A 23 -13.20 -10.94 8.42
C LYS A 23 -14.40 -11.30 7.56
N GLU A 24 -14.61 -12.58 7.39
CA GLU A 24 -15.82 -13.12 6.79
C GLU A 24 -16.77 -13.63 7.88
N THR A 25 -18.07 -13.46 7.67
CA THR A 25 -19.06 -14.04 8.56
C THR A 25 -19.01 -15.57 8.50
N SER A 26 -19.32 -16.22 9.61
CA SER A 26 -19.47 -17.68 9.69
C SER A 26 -20.59 -18.18 8.77
N GLU A 27 -20.73 -19.50 8.67
CA GLU A 27 -21.86 -20.13 7.95
C GLU A 27 -23.23 -19.69 8.49
N GLU A 28 -23.32 -19.34 9.76
CA GLU A 28 -24.51 -18.82 10.40
C GLU A 28 -24.69 -17.29 10.21
N GLY A 29 -23.79 -16.62 9.50
CA GLY A 29 -23.81 -15.17 9.32
C GLY A 29 -23.35 -14.39 10.54
N GLN A 30 -22.69 -15.03 11.50
CA GLN A 30 -22.18 -14.39 12.73
C GLN A 30 -20.75 -13.90 12.55
N LEU A 31 -20.44 -12.81 13.22
CA LEU A 31 -19.09 -12.25 13.31
C LEU A 31 -18.77 -12.04 14.78
N SER A 32 -17.65 -12.61 15.24
CA SER A 32 -17.14 -12.40 16.58
C SER A 32 -15.80 -11.66 16.54
N PHE A 33 -15.67 -10.66 17.40
CA PHE A 33 -14.42 -9.88 17.54
C PHE A 33 -14.31 -9.36 18.97
N GLU A 34 -13.10 -9.03 19.36
CA GLU A 34 -12.83 -8.34 20.63
C GLU A 34 -12.62 -6.87 20.36
N LEU A 35 -13.30 -6.03 21.15
CA LEU A 35 -13.10 -4.59 21.11
C LEU A 35 -12.04 -4.22 22.15
N PRO A 36 -10.92 -3.60 21.76
CA PRO A 36 -9.93 -3.14 22.71
C PRO A 36 -10.53 -2.14 23.72
N ALA A 37 -10.03 -2.15 24.96
CA ALA A 37 -10.49 -1.20 25.97
C ALA A 37 -10.24 0.24 25.52
N GLN A 38 -11.22 1.13 25.75
CA GLN A 38 -11.16 2.55 25.39
C GLN A 38 -11.02 2.81 23.87
N SER A 39 -11.47 1.88 23.04
CA SER A 39 -11.51 2.06 21.58
C SER A 39 -12.95 2.14 21.07
N VAL A 40 -13.11 2.76 19.92
CA VAL A 40 -14.33 2.73 19.10
C VAL A 40 -13.99 2.07 17.79
N MET A 41 -14.80 1.15 17.35
CA MET A 41 -14.63 0.44 16.10
C MET A 41 -15.82 0.71 15.17
N LEU A 42 -15.53 1.16 13.95
CA LEU A 42 -16.52 1.26 12.89
C LEU A 42 -16.53 -0.05 12.11
N LEU A 43 -17.67 -0.72 12.07
CA LEU A 43 -17.86 -1.92 11.27
C LEU A 43 -18.62 -1.57 9.99
N THR A 44 -17.99 -1.78 8.85
CA THR A 44 -18.64 -1.66 7.55
C THR A 44 -19.08 -3.03 7.07
N ILE A 45 -20.40 -3.24 7.02
CA ILE A 45 -21.00 -4.49 6.55
C ILE A 45 -21.63 -4.22 5.18
N PRO A 46 -21.05 -4.68 4.09
CA PRO A 46 -21.65 -4.52 2.78
C PRO A 46 -22.95 -5.35 2.69
N ILE A 47 -24.05 -4.69 2.36
CA ILE A 47 -25.36 -5.33 2.23
C ILE A 47 -25.66 -5.83 0.81
N CYS A 48 -24.76 -5.62 -0.14
CA CYS A 48 -24.90 -6.09 -1.52
C CYS A 48 -23.99 -7.29 -1.76
N SER A 49 -24.53 -8.31 -2.41
CA SER A 49 -23.83 -9.55 -2.79
C SER A 49 -22.95 -9.39 -4.04
N ASN A 50 -22.16 -8.34 -4.12
CA ASN A 50 -21.17 -8.28 -5.21
C ASN A 50 -20.11 -9.33 -4.96
N ALA A 51 -19.85 -10.17 -5.95
CA ALA A 51 -18.80 -11.16 -5.86
C ALA A 51 -17.45 -10.47 -5.52
N THR A 52 -16.84 -10.91 -4.43
CA THR A 52 -15.52 -10.40 -4.05
C THR A 52 -14.49 -10.74 -5.11
N LYS A 53 -13.74 -9.77 -5.55
CA LYS A 53 -12.59 -9.94 -6.43
C LYS A 53 -11.30 -9.74 -5.66
N THR A 54 -10.38 -10.67 -5.81
CA THR A 54 -9.01 -10.52 -5.34
C THR A 54 -8.11 -10.39 -6.56
N LEU A 55 -7.50 -9.23 -6.71
CA LEU A 55 -6.53 -8.95 -7.74
C LEU A 55 -5.13 -9.05 -7.13
N VAL A 56 -4.25 -9.81 -7.75
CA VAL A 56 -2.82 -9.86 -7.40
C VAL A 56 -2.11 -8.78 -8.20
N ALA A 57 -1.08 -8.18 -7.63
CA ALA A 57 -0.25 -7.23 -8.36
C ALA A 57 0.27 -7.85 -9.68
N THR A 58 0.13 -7.12 -10.78
CA THR A 58 0.58 -7.55 -12.11
C THR A 58 2.05 -7.23 -12.36
N ALA A 59 2.56 -6.22 -11.65
CA ALA A 59 3.96 -5.84 -11.64
C ALA A 59 4.32 -5.20 -10.30
N ASP A 60 5.56 -5.40 -9.85
CA ASP A 60 6.12 -4.65 -8.72
C ASP A 60 7.64 -4.51 -8.86
N ALA A 61 8.19 -3.43 -8.33
CA ALA A 61 9.62 -3.23 -8.29
C ALA A 61 10.03 -2.22 -7.23
N THR A 62 11.15 -2.45 -6.57
CA THR A 62 11.85 -1.43 -5.79
C THR A 62 12.83 -0.67 -6.68
N VAL A 63 12.80 0.65 -6.64
CA VAL A 63 13.82 1.50 -7.24
C VAL A 63 14.75 2.02 -6.15
N LYS A 64 16.07 1.98 -6.41
CA LYS A 64 17.10 2.29 -5.42
C LYS A 64 18.01 3.41 -5.90
N ALA A 65 18.23 4.40 -5.04
CA ALA A 65 19.15 5.52 -5.32
C ALA A 65 20.63 5.11 -5.33
N GLY A 66 21.50 6.03 -5.70
CA GLY A 66 22.94 5.90 -5.60
C GLY A 66 23.53 4.92 -6.61
N ALA A 67 24.47 4.08 -6.18
CA ALA A 67 25.16 3.11 -7.02
C ALA A 67 24.25 2.07 -7.69
N ASN A 68 23.00 1.97 -7.23
CA ASN A 68 22.01 1.05 -7.77
C ASN A 68 20.94 1.74 -8.64
N SER A 69 21.12 3.02 -8.95
CA SER A 69 20.09 3.84 -9.61
C SER A 69 19.72 3.40 -11.02
N GLU A 70 20.57 2.65 -11.68
CA GLU A 70 20.30 2.08 -13.01
C GLU A 70 19.88 0.61 -12.97
N LYS A 71 19.96 -0.03 -11.79
CA LYS A 71 19.62 -1.45 -11.68
C LYS A 71 18.13 -1.65 -11.54
N ASN A 72 17.63 -2.71 -12.15
CA ASN A 72 16.27 -3.18 -12.03
C ASN A 72 16.15 -4.23 -10.90
N PHE A 73 15.07 -4.16 -10.12
CA PHE A 73 14.77 -5.08 -9.02
C PHE A 73 13.36 -5.70 -9.13
N GLY A 74 12.76 -5.73 -10.31
CA GLY A 74 11.42 -6.25 -10.55
C GLY A 74 11.26 -7.77 -10.33
N LYS A 75 12.35 -8.52 -10.20
CA LYS A 75 12.31 -9.97 -9.88
C LYS A 75 12.67 -10.29 -8.44
N ALA A 76 12.78 -9.28 -7.59
CA ALA A 76 13.10 -9.47 -6.19
C ALA A 76 11.89 -10.05 -5.45
N LYS A 77 12.11 -10.94 -4.47
CA LYS A 77 11.03 -11.49 -3.63
C LYS A 77 10.56 -10.54 -2.52
N VAL A 78 11.22 -9.40 -2.39
CA VAL A 78 10.97 -8.41 -1.34
C VAL A 78 11.04 -7.02 -1.94
N MET A 79 10.02 -6.22 -1.67
CA MET A 79 10.02 -4.77 -1.88
C MET A 79 10.54 -4.07 -0.63
N ASN A 80 11.29 -2.99 -0.83
CA ASN A 80 11.82 -2.21 0.28
C ASN A 80 11.40 -0.75 0.18
N ILE A 81 11.17 -0.15 1.34
CA ILE A 81 10.94 1.28 1.52
C ILE A 81 11.96 1.76 2.53
N GLU A 82 12.82 2.66 2.12
CA GLU A 82 13.88 3.22 2.97
C GLU A 82 14.06 4.71 2.67
N MET A 83 14.17 5.48 3.71
CA MET A 83 14.55 6.88 3.63
C MET A 83 15.85 7.09 4.40
N ASN A 84 16.77 7.79 3.79
CA ASN A 84 18.00 8.23 4.44
C ASN A 84 18.17 9.73 4.19
N ALA A 85 17.84 10.54 5.18
CA ALA A 85 17.88 12.00 5.08
C ALA A 85 19.30 12.55 4.94
N SER A 86 20.31 11.83 5.46
CA SER A 86 21.72 12.25 5.41
C SER A 86 22.46 11.72 4.18
N ARG A 87 21.90 10.72 3.47
CA ARG A 87 22.52 10.09 2.30
C ARG A 87 21.47 9.76 1.25
N ALA A 88 21.32 10.60 0.25
CA ALA A 88 20.43 10.31 -0.90
C ALA A 88 20.65 8.91 -1.51
N ASN A 89 21.82 8.32 -1.33
CA ASN A 89 22.24 7.07 -1.92
C ASN A 89 21.60 5.80 -1.30
N GLY A 90 20.92 5.91 -0.15
CA GLY A 90 20.27 4.78 0.52
C GLY A 90 18.78 4.66 0.23
N ASN A 91 18.18 5.67 -0.39
CA ASN A 91 16.73 5.73 -0.56
C ASN A 91 16.19 4.62 -1.46
N GLN A 92 15.06 4.04 -1.04
CA GLN A 92 14.36 2.98 -1.75
C GLN A 92 12.87 3.28 -1.78
N VAL A 93 12.28 3.23 -2.97
CA VAL A 93 10.85 3.45 -3.23
C VAL A 93 10.31 2.26 -3.98
N SER A 94 9.12 1.81 -3.64
CA SER A 94 8.51 0.64 -4.29
C SER A 94 7.26 1.02 -5.07
N TYR A 95 7.10 0.36 -6.20
CA TYR A 95 5.98 0.52 -7.14
C TYR A 95 5.20 -0.78 -7.23
N LEU A 96 3.89 -0.67 -7.28
CA LEU A 96 2.95 -1.78 -7.44
C LEU A 96 1.94 -1.43 -8.51
N LYS A 97 1.64 -2.36 -9.40
CA LYS A 97 0.64 -2.20 -10.46
C LYS A 97 -0.45 -3.25 -10.31
N PHE A 98 -1.70 -2.85 -10.52
CA PHE A 98 -2.86 -3.73 -10.55
C PHE A 98 -3.66 -3.50 -11.83
N ASP A 99 -4.14 -4.58 -12.44
CA ASP A 99 -5.09 -4.54 -13.54
C ASP A 99 -6.52 -4.46 -12.98
N LEU A 100 -7.22 -3.41 -13.36
CA LEU A 100 -8.59 -3.12 -12.95
C LEU A 100 -9.62 -3.44 -14.06
N SER A 101 -9.19 -3.93 -15.22
CA SER A 101 -10.04 -4.15 -16.40
C SER A 101 -11.24 -5.06 -16.13
N GLY A 102 -11.09 -5.99 -15.19
CA GLY A 102 -12.17 -6.90 -14.79
C GLY A 102 -13.09 -6.37 -13.69
N MET A 103 -12.94 -5.10 -13.26
CA MET A 103 -13.72 -4.51 -12.15
C MET A 103 -14.86 -3.63 -12.66
N ASN A 104 -16.04 -3.80 -12.07
CA ASN A 104 -17.11 -2.81 -12.21
C ASN A 104 -16.99 -1.78 -11.07
N LYS A 105 -16.30 -0.68 -11.35
CA LYS A 105 -15.98 0.37 -10.37
C LYS A 105 -17.20 1.16 -9.89
N GLU A 106 -18.29 1.16 -10.67
CA GLU A 106 -19.52 1.91 -10.36
C GLU A 106 -20.33 1.23 -9.24
N VAL A 107 -20.32 -0.11 -9.23
CA VAL A 107 -21.07 -0.89 -8.23
C VAL A 107 -20.20 -1.46 -7.13
N MET A 108 -18.91 -1.18 -7.14
CA MET A 108 -17.98 -1.61 -6.11
C MET A 108 -18.27 -0.88 -4.80
N ASN A 109 -18.45 -1.63 -3.70
CA ASN A 109 -18.67 -1.06 -2.37
C ASN A 109 -17.35 -0.62 -1.70
N ALA A 110 -16.34 -1.46 -1.78
CA ALA A 110 -15.02 -1.16 -1.21
C ALA A 110 -13.89 -1.80 -1.98
N ALA A 111 -12.69 -1.23 -1.84
CA ALA A 111 -11.43 -1.76 -2.33
C ALA A 111 -10.32 -1.56 -1.30
N ILE A 112 -9.67 -2.64 -0.90
CA ILE A 112 -8.63 -2.65 0.13
C ILE A 112 -7.32 -3.15 -0.48
N LEU A 113 -6.29 -2.31 -0.41
CA LEU A 113 -4.92 -2.72 -0.71
C LEU A 113 -4.35 -3.46 0.50
N ARG A 114 -3.78 -4.66 0.29
CA ARG A 114 -3.16 -5.46 1.35
C ARG A 114 -1.72 -5.79 1.01
N LEU A 115 -0.85 -5.55 1.96
CA LEU A 115 0.58 -5.77 1.89
C LEU A 115 1.03 -6.58 3.10
N TYR A 116 1.85 -7.63 2.91
CA TYR A 116 2.42 -8.40 4.02
C TYR A 116 3.88 -8.03 4.22
N GLY A 117 4.23 -7.56 5.41
CA GLY A 117 5.59 -7.14 5.68
C GLY A 117 5.84 -6.69 7.11
N SER A 118 7.04 -6.15 7.31
CA SER A 118 7.52 -5.66 8.61
C SER A 118 8.53 -4.54 8.44
N SER A 119 8.86 -3.88 9.53
CA SER A 119 9.94 -2.91 9.62
C SER A 119 11.20 -3.54 10.23
N SER A 120 12.35 -2.96 9.98
CA SER A 120 13.62 -3.31 10.61
C SER A 120 13.75 -2.78 12.04
N THR A 121 12.73 -2.11 12.58
CA THR A 121 12.76 -1.44 13.88
C THR A 121 11.54 -1.76 14.72
N LYS A 122 11.71 -1.79 16.04
CA LYS A 122 10.61 -1.92 17.01
C LYS A 122 9.72 -0.69 17.06
N SER A 123 10.30 0.49 16.83
CA SER A 123 9.53 1.72 16.76
C SER A 123 8.66 1.70 15.51
N PRO A 124 7.42 2.20 15.58
CA PRO A 124 6.57 2.29 14.40
C PRO A 124 7.25 3.07 13.28
N TYR A 125 7.26 2.49 12.08
CA TYR A 125 7.78 3.10 10.88
C TYR A 125 6.62 3.47 9.96
N ARG A 126 6.50 4.75 9.61
CA ARG A 126 5.42 5.27 8.76
C ARG A 126 5.91 5.49 7.35
N PHE A 127 5.11 5.13 6.38
CA PHE A 127 5.33 5.50 4.99
C PHE A 127 4.00 5.84 4.31
N HIS A 128 4.08 6.58 3.22
CA HIS A 128 2.93 6.99 2.42
C HIS A 128 2.71 6.04 1.27
N VAL A 129 1.46 5.90 0.90
CA VAL A 129 1.02 5.25 -0.33
C VAL A 129 0.37 6.31 -1.22
N TYR A 130 0.87 6.44 -2.44
CA TYR A 130 0.30 7.29 -3.48
C TYR A 130 -0.27 6.41 -4.58
N ALA A 131 -1.36 6.85 -5.19
CA ALA A 131 -1.87 6.30 -6.44
C ALA A 131 -1.46 7.21 -7.59
N LEU A 132 -0.96 6.63 -8.67
CA LEU A 132 -0.62 7.34 -9.91
C LEU A 132 -1.65 7.02 -10.98
N ASP A 133 -2.07 8.04 -11.72
CA ASP A 133 -2.87 7.86 -12.94
C ASP A 133 -2.04 7.30 -14.10
N ASN A 134 -0.70 7.39 -14.01
CA ASN A 134 0.20 6.86 -15.01
C ASN A 134 0.76 5.50 -14.59
N SER A 135 0.32 4.44 -15.26
CA SER A 135 0.84 3.07 -15.09
C SER A 135 1.76 2.63 -16.24
N ASN A 136 2.24 3.58 -17.05
CA ASN A 136 3.11 3.28 -18.19
C ASN A 136 4.57 3.05 -17.76
N TRP A 137 4.80 1.96 -17.04
CA TRP A 137 6.14 1.46 -16.69
C TRP A 137 6.17 -0.06 -16.80
N ASP A 138 7.35 -0.61 -16.99
CA ASP A 138 7.57 -2.03 -17.13
C ASP A 138 8.45 -2.55 -15.97
N GLU A 139 8.04 -3.66 -15.36
CA GLU A 139 8.71 -4.28 -14.23
C GLU A 139 10.16 -4.65 -14.52
N SER A 140 10.44 -5.07 -15.76
CA SER A 140 11.77 -5.53 -16.19
C SER A 140 12.77 -4.39 -16.42
N THR A 141 12.28 -3.14 -16.56
CA THR A 141 13.12 -1.98 -16.90
C THR A 141 13.06 -0.85 -15.89
N LEU A 142 12.08 -0.88 -14.96
CA LEU A 142 11.92 0.15 -13.94
C LEU A 142 13.16 0.24 -13.05
N ASN A 143 13.70 1.44 -12.91
CA ASN A 143 14.82 1.75 -12.05
C ASN A 143 14.68 3.18 -11.49
N TRP A 144 15.60 3.62 -10.63
CA TRP A 144 15.56 4.94 -10.01
C TRP A 144 15.53 6.09 -11.01
N LYS A 145 16.25 5.96 -12.14
CA LYS A 145 16.36 7.03 -13.13
C LYS A 145 15.09 7.24 -13.95
N ASN A 146 14.33 6.18 -14.22
CA ASN A 146 13.13 6.23 -15.04
C ASN A 146 11.82 6.09 -14.24
N ALA A 147 11.90 5.99 -12.92
CA ALA A 147 10.73 5.87 -12.03
C ALA A 147 9.75 7.05 -12.23
N PRO A 148 8.48 6.77 -12.57
CA PRO A 148 7.52 7.83 -12.86
C PRO A 148 7.14 8.59 -11.58
N ASN A 149 6.90 9.89 -11.73
CA ASN A 149 6.44 10.77 -10.65
C ASN A 149 7.35 10.81 -9.40
N LEU A 150 8.60 10.43 -9.50
CA LEU A 150 9.57 10.48 -8.41
C LEU A 150 10.49 11.68 -8.56
N GLU A 151 10.38 12.62 -7.64
CA GLU A 151 11.37 13.69 -7.48
C GLU A 151 12.56 13.15 -6.70
N LYS A 152 13.67 12.96 -7.39
CA LYS A 152 14.82 12.19 -6.91
C LYS A 152 15.65 12.94 -5.87
N ASP A 153 15.73 14.26 -6.00
CA ASP A 153 16.56 15.11 -5.12
C ASP A 153 15.94 15.29 -3.74
N GLN A 154 14.61 15.26 -3.65
CA GLN A 154 13.85 15.40 -2.40
C GLN A 154 13.18 14.11 -1.95
N VAL A 155 13.30 13.04 -2.74
CA VAL A 155 12.67 11.72 -2.48
C VAL A 155 11.20 11.88 -2.09
N ARG A 156 10.43 12.44 -3.00
CA ARG A 156 8.99 12.59 -2.86
C ARG A 156 8.27 12.24 -4.15
N VAL A 157 7.00 11.90 -4.04
CA VAL A 157 6.12 11.75 -5.20
C VAL A 157 5.68 13.12 -5.67
N THR A 158 5.89 13.39 -6.95
CA THR A 158 5.48 14.66 -7.55
C THR A 158 4.09 14.56 -8.13
N ASP A 159 3.26 15.55 -7.79
CA ASP A 159 1.96 15.77 -8.40
C ASP A 159 2.13 16.66 -9.64
N VAL A 160 2.58 16.08 -10.72
CA VAL A 160 2.68 16.80 -11.99
C VAL A 160 1.36 16.66 -12.74
N GLY A 161 0.54 17.68 -12.70
CA GLY A 161 -0.74 17.72 -13.42
C GLY A 161 -1.82 16.81 -12.82
N ASN A 162 -1.93 16.73 -11.51
CA ASN A 162 -2.86 15.84 -10.76
C ASN A 162 -2.61 14.33 -10.96
N ALA A 163 -1.37 13.96 -11.26
CA ALA A 163 -1.02 12.58 -11.57
C ALA A 163 -0.76 11.70 -10.33
N ALA A 164 -0.71 12.26 -9.14
CA ALA A 164 -0.51 11.52 -7.91
C ALA A 164 -1.55 11.89 -6.84
N HIS A 165 -2.18 10.87 -6.28
CA HIS A 165 -3.17 11.03 -5.21
C HIS A 165 -2.70 10.31 -3.96
N VAL A 166 -2.75 10.98 -2.81
CA VAL A 166 -2.46 10.33 -1.53
C VAL A 166 -3.53 9.28 -1.26
N ALA A 167 -3.12 8.01 -1.16
CA ALA A 167 -3.98 6.92 -0.75
C ALA A 167 -4.10 6.86 0.78
N GLY A 168 -3.00 7.12 1.49
CA GLY A 168 -2.93 7.13 2.93
C GLY A 168 -1.54 6.79 3.46
N GLU A 169 -1.49 6.47 4.75
CA GLU A 169 -0.28 6.03 5.45
C GLU A 169 -0.43 4.58 5.91
N ILE A 170 0.67 3.86 5.92
CA ILE A 170 0.78 2.54 6.55
C ILE A 170 1.84 2.63 7.65
N VAL A 171 1.51 2.08 8.81
CA VAL A 171 2.41 1.99 9.96
C VAL A 171 2.82 0.54 10.16
N VAL A 172 4.12 0.30 10.22
CA VAL A 172 4.71 -1.05 10.36
C VAL A 172 5.61 -1.12 11.56
N THR A 173 5.62 -2.29 12.19
CA THR A 173 6.53 -2.63 13.28
C THR A 173 7.44 -3.79 12.87
N GLU A 174 8.28 -4.29 13.79
CA GLU A 174 9.18 -5.43 13.51
C GLU A 174 8.44 -6.75 13.26
N THR A 175 7.20 -6.87 13.72
CA THR A 175 6.41 -8.10 13.54
C THR A 175 5.78 -8.13 12.17
N ALA A 176 6.13 -9.13 11.36
CA ALA A 176 5.55 -9.30 10.04
C ALA A 176 4.05 -9.61 10.11
N SER A 177 3.26 -8.80 9.44
CA SER A 177 1.80 -8.92 9.44
C SER A 177 1.19 -8.39 8.13
N TRP A 178 -0.11 -8.60 7.96
CA TRP A 178 -0.88 -7.96 6.89
C TRP A 178 -1.23 -6.53 7.29
N HIS A 179 -0.84 -5.59 6.45
CA HIS A 179 -1.24 -4.19 6.51
C HIS A 179 -2.30 -3.92 5.46
N GLN A 180 -3.26 -3.07 5.78
CA GLN A 180 -4.42 -2.82 4.95
C GLN A 180 -4.66 -1.32 4.80
N LEU A 181 -5.06 -0.89 3.61
CA LEU A 181 -5.37 0.49 3.29
C LEU A 181 -6.62 0.55 2.43
N ASP A 182 -7.61 1.32 2.85
CA ASP A 182 -8.79 1.59 2.05
C ASP A 182 -8.42 2.51 0.86
N VAL A 183 -8.61 1.98 -0.32
CA VAL A 183 -8.35 2.70 -1.59
C VAL A 183 -9.60 2.85 -2.44
N THR A 184 -10.78 2.64 -1.85
CA THR A 184 -12.08 2.64 -2.52
C THR A 184 -12.29 3.88 -3.37
N SER A 185 -12.07 5.06 -2.79
CA SER A 185 -12.29 6.33 -3.49
C SER A 185 -11.36 6.51 -4.68
N LEU A 186 -10.12 6.03 -4.60
CA LEU A 186 -9.14 6.09 -5.66
C LEU A 186 -9.50 5.15 -6.81
N ILE A 187 -9.85 3.90 -6.48
CA ILE A 187 -10.25 2.92 -7.50
C ILE A 187 -11.51 3.39 -8.24
N ARG A 188 -12.51 3.93 -7.53
CA ARG A 188 -13.72 4.48 -8.17
C ARG A 188 -13.41 5.64 -9.13
N LYS A 189 -12.47 6.50 -8.78
CA LYS A 189 -12.07 7.67 -9.60
C LYS A 189 -11.10 7.30 -10.73
N CYS A 190 -10.39 6.18 -10.61
CA CYS A 190 -9.43 5.74 -11.62
C CYS A 190 -10.14 5.41 -12.94
N ARG A 191 -9.87 6.17 -13.99
CA ARG A 191 -10.44 5.97 -15.32
C ARG A 191 -9.69 4.96 -16.17
N GLN A 192 -8.45 4.66 -15.77
CA GLN A 192 -7.58 3.73 -16.48
C GLN A 192 -7.93 2.27 -16.16
N SER A 193 -7.51 1.36 -17.02
CA SER A 193 -7.59 -0.10 -16.79
C SER A 193 -6.55 -0.60 -15.80
N GLU A 194 -5.55 0.19 -15.48
CA GLU A 194 -4.50 -0.13 -14.51
C GLU A 194 -4.37 0.99 -13.49
N ILE A 195 -3.88 0.65 -12.30
CA ILE A 195 -3.49 1.61 -11.27
C ILE A 195 -2.09 1.26 -10.76
N THR A 196 -1.29 2.29 -10.52
CA THR A 196 0.02 2.15 -9.86
C THR A 196 -0.05 2.74 -8.45
N PHE A 197 0.39 1.97 -7.45
CA PHE A 197 0.66 2.49 -6.12
C PHE A 197 2.15 2.67 -5.93
N VAL A 198 2.54 3.79 -5.31
CA VAL A 198 3.92 4.10 -4.92
C VAL A 198 4.00 4.12 -3.41
N LEU A 199 4.90 3.31 -2.86
CA LEU A 199 5.17 3.21 -1.45
C LEU A 199 6.47 3.95 -1.15
N ILE A 200 6.39 5.01 -0.35
CA ILE A 200 7.50 5.92 -0.11
C ILE A 200 7.51 6.47 1.32
N ARG A 201 8.68 6.53 1.93
CA ARG A 201 8.91 7.35 3.10
C ARG A 201 9.49 8.68 2.64
N GLU A 202 8.68 9.73 2.71
CA GLU A 202 9.10 11.07 2.32
C GLU A 202 9.93 11.74 3.40
N VAL A 203 10.92 12.50 2.97
CA VAL A 203 11.67 13.40 3.86
C VAL A 203 10.82 14.66 4.07
N ARG A 204 10.09 14.74 5.18
CA ARG A 204 9.24 15.89 5.48
C ARG A 204 9.99 17.09 6.06
N GLN A 205 11.16 16.87 6.70
CA GLN A 205 12.02 17.90 7.24
C GLN A 205 13.49 17.48 7.15
N LEU A 206 14.34 18.41 6.73
CA LEU A 206 15.80 18.27 6.87
C LEU A 206 16.13 18.19 8.37
N GLY A 207 16.73 17.10 8.81
CA GLY A 207 17.10 16.85 10.21
C GLY A 207 16.20 15.91 10.99
N ASP A 208 15.16 15.34 10.39
CA ASP A 208 14.43 14.23 10.99
C ASP A 208 15.21 12.92 10.73
N ASP A 209 16.28 12.73 11.50
CA ASP A 209 17.18 11.58 11.40
C ASP A 209 16.69 10.35 12.18
N SER A 210 15.51 10.42 12.82
CA SER A 210 15.00 9.35 13.69
C SER A 210 14.79 8.02 12.95
N ASP A 211 14.52 8.09 11.66
CA ASP A 211 14.25 6.94 10.80
C ASP A 211 15.37 6.63 9.78
N ASN A 212 16.50 7.30 9.88
CA ASN A 212 17.66 7.03 9.02
C ASN A 212 18.12 5.58 9.14
N ASN A 213 18.42 4.95 7.99
CA ASN A 213 18.82 3.55 7.86
C ASN A 213 17.79 2.53 8.37
N LYS A 214 16.55 2.95 8.59
CA LYS A 214 15.43 2.05 8.87
C LYS A 214 14.70 1.76 7.57
N ASN A 215 14.32 0.52 7.40
CA ASN A 215 13.55 0.10 6.23
C ASN A 215 12.31 -0.69 6.62
N SER A 216 11.37 -0.74 5.71
CA SER A 216 10.26 -1.68 5.74
C SER A 216 10.36 -2.59 4.52
N SER A 217 10.06 -3.86 4.72
CA SER A 217 10.14 -4.88 3.69
C SER A 217 8.80 -5.59 3.53
N PHE A 218 8.35 -5.71 2.29
CA PHE A 218 7.07 -6.33 1.93
C PHE A 218 7.27 -7.41 0.89
N GLY A 219 6.38 -8.41 0.91
CA GLY A 219 6.34 -9.43 -0.13
C GLY A 219 6.00 -8.84 -1.49
N THR A 220 6.61 -9.38 -2.54
CA THR A 220 6.33 -9.07 -3.94
C THR A 220 5.38 -10.08 -4.55
N ARG A 221 5.02 -9.92 -5.81
CA ARG A 221 4.24 -10.93 -6.56
C ARG A 221 4.99 -12.26 -6.73
N GLU A 222 6.32 -12.27 -6.57
CA GLU A 222 7.17 -13.47 -6.56
C GLU A 222 7.20 -14.17 -5.20
N SER A 223 6.66 -13.56 -4.15
CA SER A 223 6.62 -14.11 -2.81
C SER A 223 5.39 -14.96 -2.56
N VAL A 224 5.35 -15.67 -1.42
CA VAL A 224 4.16 -16.41 -0.98
C VAL A 224 3.05 -15.44 -0.58
N ASN A 225 3.40 -14.36 0.15
CA ASN A 225 2.47 -13.34 0.60
C ASN A 225 2.47 -12.17 -0.40
N LYS A 226 1.75 -12.36 -1.49
CA LYS A 226 1.69 -11.37 -2.59
C LYS A 226 0.87 -10.15 -2.20
N PRO A 227 1.23 -8.96 -2.73
CA PRO A 227 0.36 -7.80 -2.66
C PRO A 227 -0.97 -8.09 -3.36
N VAL A 228 -2.07 -7.75 -2.71
CA VAL A 228 -3.40 -7.96 -3.27
C VAL A 228 -4.29 -6.73 -3.10
N LEU A 229 -5.17 -6.54 -4.07
CA LEU A 229 -6.27 -5.60 -4.01
C LEU A 229 -7.56 -6.41 -3.91
N ILE A 230 -8.29 -6.25 -2.82
CA ILE A 230 -9.56 -6.94 -2.57
C ILE A 230 -10.67 -5.94 -2.77
N ALA A 231 -11.65 -6.27 -3.63
CA ALA A 231 -12.78 -5.42 -3.92
C ALA A 231 -14.10 -6.20 -3.93
N TRP A 232 -15.19 -5.58 -3.51
CA TRP A 232 -16.54 -6.17 -3.49
C TRP A 232 -17.64 -5.13 -3.68
#